data_066950ed2a2c49feb039c49ad497bd8b
#
_entry.id   066950ed2a2c49feb039c49ad497bd8b
#
_cell.length_a   1.000
_cell.length_b   1.000
_cell.length_c   1.000
_cell.angle_alpha   90.00
_cell.angle_beta   90.00
_cell.angle_gamma   90.00
#
_symmetry.space_group_name_H-M   'P 1'
#
loop_
_entity.id
_entity.type
_entity.pdbx_description
1 polymer ?
#
loop_
_entity_poly.entity_id
_entity_poly.type
_entity_poly.pdbx_seq_one_letter_code
_entity_poly.pdbx_strand_id
1 'polypeptide(L)'
;MIDTVVIAGKNDIACASLEFVRRHPINVLALPNNTDDGIDTWQRSFKKYAIDRGVKIITLEQAYSIPNSIFISCEYDKIIKPKLFDHPDRLFNIHFSILPKYKGMYTSCLPILHGENESGVTLHKM
;
A
#
# COMPACT_ATOMS: atom_id res chain seq x y z
N MET A 1 -1.84 16.70 -13.61
CA MET A 1 -1.71 15.31 -14.16
C MET A 1 -0.94 14.44 -13.17
N ILE A 2 -1.44 13.26 -12.88
CA ILE A 2 -0.72 12.30 -12.02
C ILE A 2 0.40 11.66 -12.83
N ASP A 3 1.62 11.69 -12.30
CA ASP A 3 2.78 11.07 -12.94
C ASP A 3 3.58 10.14 -12.03
N THR A 4 3.20 10.05 -10.76
CA THR A 4 3.91 9.25 -9.76
C THR A 4 2.93 8.52 -8.86
N VAL A 5 3.22 7.27 -8.55
CA VAL A 5 2.47 6.49 -7.57
C VAL A 5 3.42 6.08 -6.44
N VAL A 6 3.03 6.34 -5.20
CA VAL A 6 3.73 5.86 -4.01
C VAL A 6 2.98 4.64 -3.48
N ILE A 7 3.65 3.50 -3.40
CA ILE A 7 3.13 2.29 -2.77
C ILE A 7 3.74 2.18 -1.38
N ALA A 8 2.90 2.27 -0.36
CA ALA A 8 3.33 2.16 1.04
C ALA A 8 2.77 0.88 1.66
N GLY A 9 3.60 0.11 2.35
CA GLY A 9 3.11 -1.08 3.03
C GLY A 9 4.10 -2.21 3.10
N LYS A 10 3.57 -3.44 3.05
CA LYS A 10 4.34 -4.67 3.25
C LYS A 10 3.72 -5.84 2.49
N ASN A 11 4.48 -6.94 2.46
CA ASN A 11 4.02 -8.27 2.04
C ASN A 11 3.65 -8.35 0.55
N ASP A 12 3.05 -9.47 0.18
CA ASP A 12 2.73 -9.77 -1.21
C ASP A 12 1.79 -8.76 -1.85
N ILE A 13 0.89 -8.16 -1.07
CA ILE A 13 -0.03 -7.15 -1.63
C ILE A 13 0.71 -5.90 -2.10
N ALA A 14 1.69 -5.44 -1.33
CA ALA A 14 2.51 -4.30 -1.73
C ALA A 14 3.38 -4.65 -2.94
N CYS A 15 3.96 -5.85 -2.96
CA CYS A 15 4.74 -6.34 -4.10
C CYS A 15 3.90 -6.42 -5.38
N ALA A 16 2.71 -6.97 -5.30
CA ALA A 16 1.81 -7.09 -6.44
C ALA A 16 1.35 -5.73 -6.96
N SER A 17 1.06 -4.81 -6.05
CA SER A 17 0.67 -3.43 -6.40
C SER A 17 1.81 -2.70 -7.12
N LEU A 18 3.02 -2.84 -6.60
CA LEU A 18 4.21 -2.27 -7.22
C LEU A 18 4.40 -2.80 -8.65
N GLU A 19 4.31 -4.11 -8.82
CA GLU A 19 4.51 -4.74 -10.12
C GLU A 19 3.43 -4.33 -11.12
N PHE A 20 2.18 -4.21 -10.68
CA PHE A 20 1.10 -3.71 -11.52
C PHE A 20 1.39 -2.29 -12.03
N VAL A 21 1.81 -1.40 -11.13
CA VAL A 21 2.09 -0.01 -11.51
C VAL A 21 3.29 0.08 -12.44
N ARG A 22 4.33 -0.73 -12.21
CA ARG A 22 5.54 -0.74 -13.05
C ARG A 22 5.28 -1.07 -14.52
N ARG A 23 4.17 -1.72 -14.82
CA ARG A 23 3.78 -2.05 -16.21
C ARG A 23 3.23 -0.87 -16.99
N HIS A 24 3.05 0.25 -16.33
CA HIS A 24 2.47 1.47 -16.93
C HIS A 24 3.55 2.55 -17.04
N PRO A 25 3.39 3.51 -17.97
CA PRO A 25 4.36 4.60 -18.14
C PRO A 25 4.18 5.67 -17.06
N ILE A 26 4.40 5.30 -15.80
CA ILE A 26 4.27 6.17 -14.64
C ILE A 26 5.40 5.87 -13.66
N ASN A 27 5.88 6.87 -12.94
CA ASN A 27 6.90 6.67 -11.92
C ASN A 27 6.29 5.97 -10.71
N VAL A 28 7.05 5.06 -10.10
CA VAL A 28 6.64 4.41 -8.87
C VAL A 28 7.72 4.54 -7.81
N LEU A 29 7.30 4.81 -6.59
CA LEU A 29 8.18 4.90 -5.41
C LEU A 29 7.66 3.94 -4.36
N ALA A 30 8.56 3.39 -3.55
CA ALA A 30 8.22 2.42 -2.52
C ALA A 30 8.47 2.99 -1.13
N LEU A 31 7.53 2.73 -0.23
CA LEU A 31 7.61 3.12 1.18
C LEU A 31 7.32 1.89 2.05
N PRO A 32 8.32 1.02 2.28
CA PRO A 32 8.11 -0.17 3.10
C PRO A 32 7.86 0.16 4.56
N ASN A 33 7.11 -0.72 5.24
CA ASN A 33 6.97 -0.65 6.69
C ASN A 33 8.34 -0.71 7.37
N ASN A 34 8.50 -0.02 8.51
CA ASN A 34 9.77 0.00 9.24
C ASN A 34 10.18 -1.39 9.74
N THR A 35 9.23 -2.29 9.92
CA THR A 35 9.48 -3.67 10.36
C THR A 35 9.97 -4.58 9.25
N ASP A 36 9.96 -4.13 8.00
CA ASP A 36 10.45 -4.91 6.87
C ASP A 36 11.98 -4.86 6.84
N ASP A 37 12.62 -5.97 7.19
CA ASP A 37 14.08 -6.09 7.26
C ASP A 37 14.73 -6.53 5.94
N GLY A 38 13.96 -6.68 4.89
CA GLY A 38 14.48 -7.08 3.58
C GLY A 38 14.66 -8.59 3.40
N ILE A 39 14.04 -9.40 4.25
CA ILE A 39 14.14 -10.87 4.20
C ILE A 39 12.78 -11.46 3.86
N ASP A 40 12.74 -12.31 2.82
CA ASP A 40 11.53 -13.05 2.46
C ASP A 40 11.23 -14.11 3.51
N THR A 41 9.95 -14.24 3.86
CA THR A 41 9.44 -15.29 4.72
C THR A 41 8.35 -16.06 3.96
N TRP A 42 7.25 -16.42 4.60
CA TRP A 42 6.09 -16.99 3.89
C TRP A 42 5.40 -15.96 2.99
N GLN A 43 5.66 -14.67 3.23
CA GLN A 43 5.35 -13.58 2.31
C GLN A 43 6.63 -12.89 1.88
N ARG A 44 6.61 -12.26 0.71
CA ARG A 44 7.78 -11.54 0.18
C ARG A 44 8.02 -10.25 0.98
N SER A 45 9.29 -9.91 1.14
CA SER A 45 9.69 -8.60 1.63
C SER A 45 9.44 -7.55 0.55
N PHE A 46 8.62 -6.56 0.85
CA PHE A 46 8.37 -5.46 -0.08
C PHE A 46 9.63 -4.61 -0.29
N LYS A 47 10.40 -4.39 0.77
CA LYS A 47 11.68 -3.68 0.69
C LYS A 47 12.64 -4.35 -0.27
N LYS A 48 12.84 -5.67 -0.11
CA LYS A 48 13.70 -6.47 -1.00
C LYS A 48 13.18 -6.43 -2.43
N TYR A 49 11.88 -6.60 -2.60
CA TYR A 49 11.23 -6.60 -3.92
C TYR A 49 11.49 -5.28 -4.67
N ALA A 50 11.35 -4.16 -3.98
CA ALA A 50 11.60 -2.83 -4.56
C ALA A 50 13.07 -2.65 -4.92
N ILE A 51 13.99 -3.02 -4.02
CA ILE A 51 15.43 -2.91 -4.26
C ILE A 51 15.84 -3.74 -5.47
N ASP A 52 15.38 -4.98 -5.55
CA ASP A 52 15.74 -5.91 -6.65
C ASP A 52 15.28 -5.38 -8.02
N ARG A 53 14.26 -4.54 -8.05
CA ARG A 53 13.72 -3.98 -9.29
C ARG A 53 14.17 -2.54 -9.55
N GLY A 54 15.08 -2.02 -8.73
CA GLY A 54 15.59 -0.66 -8.90
C GLY A 54 14.57 0.43 -8.59
N VAL A 55 13.53 0.13 -7.82
CA VAL A 55 12.53 1.11 -7.41
C VAL A 55 13.06 1.88 -6.21
N LYS A 56 13.00 3.20 -6.28
CA LYS A 56 13.48 4.08 -5.22
C LYS A 56 12.62 3.93 -3.96
N ILE A 57 13.28 3.74 -2.82
CA ILE A 57 12.65 3.73 -1.50
C ILE A 57 12.69 5.14 -0.93
N ILE A 58 11.54 5.57 -0.40
CA ILE A 58 11.38 6.91 0.20
C ILE A 58 10.90 6.79 1.65
N THR A 59 10.95 7.89 2.38
CA THR A 59 10.37 8.03 3.71
C THR A 59 8.96 8.59 3.63
N LEU A 60 8.19 8.49 4.73
CA LEU A 60 6.85 9.08 4.79
C LEU A 60 6.93 10.61 4.62
N GLU A 61 7.93 11.24 5.23
CA GLU A 61 8.13 12.69 5.13
C GLU A 61 8.37 13.12 3.69
N GLN A 62 9.13 12.34 2.93
CA GLN A 62 9.33 12.61 1.51
C GLN A 62 8.01 12.46 0.72
N ALA A 63 7.18 11.50 1.11
CA ALA A 63 5.89 11.27 0.44
C ALA A 63 4.95 12.48 0.56
N TYR A 64 5.03 13.24 1.64
CA TYR A 64 4.16 14.40 1.86
C TYR A 64 4.23 15.42 0.72
N SER A 65 5.38 15.59 0.09
CA SER A 65 5.62 16.64 -0.90
C SER A 65 5.97 16.14 -2.30
N ILE A 66 5.73 14.86 -2.59
CA ILE A 66 5.91 14.36 -3.97
C ILE A 66 4.83 15.00 -4.86
N PRO A 67 5.22 15.78 -5.87
CA PRO A 67 4.24 16.45 -6.73
C PRO A 67 3.53 15.46 -7.65
N ASN A 68 2.28 15.76 -8.00
CA ASN A 68 1.50 15.01 -8.98
C ASN A 68 1.41 13.50 -8.67
N SER A 69 1.24 13.17 -7.39
CA SER A 69 1.30 11.79 -6.93
C SER A 69 -0.04 11.27 -6.41
N ILE A 70 -0.18 9.94 -6.50
CA ILE A 70 -1.18 9.16 -5.76
C ILE A 70 -0.43 8.34 -4.71
N PHE A 71 -0.98 8.26 -3.51
CA PHE A 71 -0.46 7.43 -2.42
C PHE A 71 -1.42 6.26 -2.20
N ILE A 72 -0.90 5.03 -2.24
CA ILE A 72 -1.68 3.83 -2.03
C ILE A 72 -1.08 3.06 -0.84
N SER A 73 -1.88 2.90 0.21
CA SER A 73 -1.52 2.11 1.38
C SER A 73 -1.92 0.65 1.17
N CYS A 74 -0.96 -0.26 1.35
CA CYS A 74 -1.13 -1.72 1.26
C CYS A 74 -0.62 -2.32 2.57
N GLU A 75 -1.44 -2.37 3.60
CA GLU A 75 -1.04 -2.81 4.94
C GLU A 75 0.06 -1.94 5.58
N TYR A 76 0.07 -0.65 5.27
CA TYR A 76 1.02 0.27 5.87
C TYR A 76 0.73 0.47 7.35
N ASP A 77 1.76 0.40 8.19
CA ASP A 77 1.63 0.33 9.65
C ASP A 77 1.53 1.69 10.35
N LYS A 78 1.66 2.79 9.62
CA LYS A 78 1.56 4.13 10.20
C LYS A 78 0.23 4.77 9.88
N ILE A 79 -0.28 5.57 10.83
CA ILE A 79 -1.48 6.37 10.61
C ILE A 79 -1.15 7.50 9.64
N ILE A 80 -1.91 7.58 8.57
CA ILE A 80 -1.77 8.63 7.57
C ILE A 80 -2.63 9.83 7.98
N LYS A 81 -2.01 11.01 7.96
CA LYS A 81 -2.68 12.28 8.23
C LYS A 81 -2.80 13.06 6.93
N PRO A 82 -3.96 13.01 6.26
CA PRO A 82 -4.12 13.61 4.92
C PRO A 82 -3.70 15.07 4.84
N LYS A 83 -3.93 15.84 5.89
CA LYS A 83 -3.59 17.28 5.91
C LYS A 83 -2.10 17.58 5.77
N LEU A 84 -1.22 16.58 5.99
CA LEU A 84 0.23 16.77 5.83
C LEU A 84 0.70 16.61 4.40
N PHE A 85 -0.16 16.11 3.52
CA PHE A 85 0.17 15.90 2.11
C PHE A 85 -0.19 17.12 1.29
N ASP A 86 0.60 17.40 0.26
CA ASP A 86 0.30 18.46 -0.71
C ASP A 86 -1.00 18.19 -1.49
N HIS A 87 -1.33 16.89 -1.64
CA HIS A 87 -2.53 16.44 -2.35
C HIS A 87 -3.36 15.49 -1.48
N PRO A 88 -4.05 15.99 -0.45
CA PRO A 88 -4.75 15.14 0.51
C PRO A 88 -5.94 14.35 -0.07
N ASP A 89 -6.41 14.73 -1.23
CA ASP A 89 -7.50 14.05 -1.94
C ASP A 89 -7.03 12.84 -2.79
N ARG A 90 -5.72 12.57 -2.82
CA ARG A 90 -5.12 11.50 -3.63
C ARG A 90 -4.50 10.39 -2.80
N LEU A 91 -5.10 10.10 -1.66
CA LEU A 91 -4.65 9.07 -0.72
C LEU A 91 -5.66 7.95 -0.69
N PHE A 92 -5.21 6.73 -0.93
CA PHE A 92 -6.06 5.55 -1.01
C PHE A 92 -5.51 4.42 -0.15
N ASN A 93 -6.40 3.55 0.31
CA ASN A 93 -6.05 2.37 1.08
C ASN A 93 -6.72 1.14 0.48
N ILE A 94 -5.98 0.04 0.42
CA ILE A 94 -6.54 -1.26 0.07
C ILE A 94 -6.96 -1.95 1.37
N HIS A 95 -8.24 -2.25 1.49
CA HIS A 95 -8.83 -2.88 2.66
C HIS A 95 -9.31 -4.30 2.29
N PHE A 96 -8.95 -5.29 3.13
CA PHE A 96 -9.24 -6.69 2.86
C PHE A 96 -10.64 -7.10 3.32
N SER A 97 -11.65 -6.42 2.82
CA SER A 97 -13.04 -6.77 3.01
C SER A 97 -13.92 -6.10 1.97
N ILE A 98 -15.15 -6.58 1.87
CA ILE A 98 -16.19 -5.87 1.13
C ILE A 98 -16.81 -4.86 2.10
N LEU A 99 -16.39 -3.59 1.99
CA LEU A 99 -16.94 -2.54 2.87
C LEU A 99 -18.45 -2.41 2.69
N PRO A 100 -19.21 -2.11 3.77
CA PRO A 100 -18.77 -1.68 5.10
C PRO A 100 -18.44 -2.79 6.10
N LYS A 101 -18.37 -4.05 5.69
CA LYS A 101 -17.99 -5.15 6.58
C LYS A 101 -16.52 -5.08 6.97
N TYR A 102 -16.20 -5.47 8.20
CA TYR A 102 -14.83 -5.64 8.71
C TYR A 102 -13.93 -4.43 8.50
N LYS A 103 -14.30 -3.32 9.11
CA LYS A 103 -13.59 -2.04 9.00
C LYS A 103 -12.37 -1.95 9.91
N GLY A 104 -11.85 -2.93 10.45
CA GLY A 104 -10.73 -2.88 11.38
C GLY A 104 -9.54 -3.70 10.92
N MET A 105 -8.82 -4.24 11.90
CA MET A 105 -7.70 -5.15 11.67
C MET A 105 -8.20 -6.57 11.45
N TYR A 106 -7.31 -7.44 10.95
CA TYR A 106 -7.59 -8.86 10.73
C TYR A 106 -8.76 -9.14 9.78
N THR A 107 -8.98 -8.28 8.82
CA THR A 107 -10.13 -8.37 7.90
C THR A 107 -10.09 -9.60 7.01
N SER A 108 -8.90 -10.17 6.76
CA SER A 108 -8.75 -11.41 6.00
C SER A 108 -9.14 -12.66 6.81
N CYS A 109 -9.05 -12.60 8.14
CA CYS A 109 -9.37 -13.72 9.04
C CYS A 109 -10.83 -13.72 9.47
N LEU A 110 -11.42 -12.56 9.71
CA LEU A 110 -12.77 -12.43 10.26
C LEU A 110 -13.86 -13.08 9.40
N PRO A 111 -13.87 -12.94 8.07
CA PRO A 111 -14.84 -13.63 7.24
C PRO A 111 -14.81 -15.14 7.38
N ILE A 112 -13.61 -15.73 7.51
CA ILE A 112 -13.43 -17.17 7.71
C ILE A 112 -14.00 -17.60 9.06
N LEU A 113 -13.68 -16.85 10.13
CA LEU A 113 -14.17 -17.12 11.48
C LEU A 113 -15.68 -17.02 11.58
N HIS A 114 -16.31 -16.15 10.80
CA HIS A 114 -17.77 -15.94 10.79
C HIS A 114 -18.49 -16.85 9.81
N GLY A 115 -17.77 -17.77 9.14
CA GLY A 115 -18.37 -18.73 8.21
C GLY A 115 -18.91 -18.10 6.93
N GLU A 116 -18.39 -16.98 6.51
CA GLU A 116 -18.83 -16.34 5.27
C GLU A 116 -18.29 -17.07 4.05
N ASN A 117 -19.12 -17.14 2.99
CA ASN A 117 -18.79 -17.83 1.76
C ASN A 117 -17.94 -17.00 0.81
N GLU A 118 -17.86 -15.69 1.03
CA GLU A 118 -17.11 -14.78 0.18
C GLU A 118 -16.45 -13.68 1.01
N SER A 119 -15.39 -13.16 0.46
CA SER A 119 -14.67 -12.02 1.00
C SER A 119 -14.13 -11.22 -0.17
N GLY A 120 -13.58 -10.05 0.09
CA GLY A 120 -13.10 -9.22 -0.99
C GLY A 120 -12.09 -8.18 -0.54
N VAL A 121 -11.71 -7.34 -1.48
CA VAL A 121 -10.77 -6.25 -1.28
C VAL A 121 -11.43 -4.96 -1.76
N THR A 122 -11.30 -3.91 -0.97
CA THR A 122 -11.82 -2.60 -1.34
C THR A 122 -10.68 -1.58 -1.40
N LEU A 123 -10.58 -0.86 -2.50
CA LEU A 123 -9.74 0.33 -2.60
C LEU A 123 -10.63 1.53 -2.27
N HIS A 124 -10.27 2.28 -1.24
CA HIS A 124 -11.05 3.43 -0.82
C HIS A 124 -10.18 4.65 -0.55
N LYS A 125 -10.76 5.82 -0.70
CA LYS A 125 -10.09 7.09 -0.38
C LYS A 125 -9.96 7.24 1.13
N MET A 126 -8.81 7.68 1.56
CA MET A 126 -8.53 7.97 2.97
C MET A 126 -9.05 9.33 3.41
#